data_95acd87c24102cb4a4c5290efc707f57
#
_entry.id   95acd87c24102cb4a4c5290efc707f57
#
_cell.length_a   1.000
_cell.length_b   1.000
_cell.length_c   1.000
_cell.angle_alpha   90.00
_cell.angle_beta   90.00
_cell.angle_gamma   90.00
#
_symmetry.space_group_name_H-M   'P 1'
#
loop_
_entity.id
_entity.type
_entity.pdbx_description
1 polymer ?
#
loop_
_entity_poly.entity_id
_entity_poly.type
_entity_poly.pdbx_seq_one_letter_code
_entity_poly.pdbx_strand_id
1 'polypeptide(L)'
;LGDKKLDHSEFENFKDFYTSDWQRFVEYNIHDVNLVDSLEDKMKLIELAVTMAYDAKVNLEDVYSQVRMWDTMIFSDLKGRNIVVPPRITTKKDDKYAGAYVKEPIPGSYDWVVSFDLNSLYPHLIMQYNISPETLLDERHPSATVDRILDEEITFDGDCCVCANGAQYRKDILGFLPQMMQRIYDERTIYKKRMLAAKQNLEDATTPAETLALQKDVSKFNNIQMARKIQLNSAYGAIGNQYFRYYNLANAEAITLSGQVSIRWIQNKMNAYLNKILRTTDADYVIAADTDSIYLNLGPFVHEVFKGREKSDESIVGFLDKVCQVEFE
;
A
#
# COMPACT_ATOMS: atom_id res chain seq x y z
N LEU A 1 -19.00 3.67 14.14
CA LEU A 1 -20.30 3.17 14.56
C LEU A 1 -21.20 4.28 15.10
N GLY A 2 -20.65 5.29 15.76
CA GLY A 2 -21.40 6.29 16.54
C GLY A 2 -21.71 5.82 17.98
N ASP A 3 -21.35 4.59 18.31
CA ASP A 3 -21.49 3.97 19.61
C ASP A 3 -20.10 3.74 20.23
N LYS A 4 -20.03 3.70 21.58
CA LYS A 4 -18.79 3.58 22.35
C LYS A 4 -18.97 2.52 23.43
N LYS A 5 -17.86 1.98 23.92
CA LYS A 5 -17.86 1.16 25.13
C LYS A 5 -18.49 1.90 26.32
N LEU A 6 -19.22 1.18 27.13
CA LEU A 6 -19.73 1.74 28.38
C LEU A 6 -18.55 2.12 29.29
N ASP A 7 -18.66 3.27 29.94
CA ASP A 7 -17.64 3.73 30.87
C ASP A 7 -17.68 2.90 32.17
N HIS A 8 -16.53 2.47 32.63
CA HIS A 8 -16.32 1.73 33.87
C HIS A 8 -15.13 2.27 34.67
N SER A 9 -14.67 3.47 34.34
CA SER A 9 -13.51 4.13 34.96
C SER A 9 -13.63 4.41 36.45
N GLU A 10 -14.86 4.34 37.01
CA GLU A 10 -15.12 4.48 38.43
C GLU A 10 -14.71 3.26 39.28
N PHE A 11 -14.43 2.11 38.62
CA PHE A 11 -14.00 0.90 39.29
C PHE A 11 -12.48 0.70 39.12
N GLU A 12 -11.80 0.27 40.19
CA GLU A 12 -10.33 0.08 40.16
C GLU A 12 -9.89 -1.00 39.17
N ASN A 13 -10.70 -2.06 39.03
CA ASN A 13 -10.45 -3.18 38.14
C ASN A 13 -11.74 -3.97 37.84
N PHE A 14 -11.69 -4.92 36.93
CA PHE A 14 -12.86 -5.75 36.58
C PHE A 14 -13.40 -6.58 37.76
N LYS A 15 -12.55 -6.99 38.71
CA LYS A 15 -13.00 -7.71 39.90
C LYS A 15 -13.85 -6.82 40.79
N ASP A 16 -13.40 -5.60 41.01
CA ASP A 16 -14.17 -4.60 41.73
C ASP A 16 -15.50 -4.30 41.01
N PHE A 17 -15.47 -4.14 39.68
CA PHE A 17 -16.67 -3.86 38.89
C PHE A 17 -17.72 -4.98 39.05
N TYR A 18 -17.40 -6.25 38.83
CA TYR A 18 -18.40 -7.31 38.92
C TYR A 18 -18.86 -7.64 40.38
N THR A 19 -18.04 -7.31 41.39
CA THR A 19 -18.41 -7.51 42.78
C THR A 19 -19.24 -6.39 43.35
N SER A 20 -19.02 -5.13 42.87
CA SER A 20 -19.73 -3.92 43.35
C SER A 20 -21.01 -3.65 42.59
N ASP A 21 -21.01 -3.91 41.26
CA ASP A 21 -22.21 -3.68 40.41
C ASP A 21 -22.32 -4.79 39.33
N TRP A 22 -22.85 -5.93 39.77
CA TRP A 22 -23.03 -7.10 38.89
C TRP A 22 -23.96 -6.82 37.70
N GLN A 23 -25.05 -6.09 37.92
CA GLN A 23 -26.01 -5.81 36.85
C GLN A 23 -25.35 -5.00 35.73
N ARG A 24 -24.67 -3.94 36.07
CA ARG A 24 -23.97 -3.09 35.11
C ARG A 24 -22.79 -3.82 34.45
N PHE A 25 -22.13 -4.69 35.18
CA PHE A 25 -21.09 -5.55 34.57
C PHE A 25 -21.66 -6.46 33.48
N VAL A 26 -22.82 -7.07 33.69
CA VAL A 26 -23.51 -7.89 32.69
C VAL A 26 -23.93 -7.02 31.48
N GLU A 27 -24.53 -5.85 31.75
CA GLU A 27 -24.89 -4.90 30.68
C GLU A 27 -23.67 -4.47 29.85
N TYR A 28 -22.55 -4.17 30.52
CA TYR A 28 -21.28 -3.86 29.86
C TYR A 28 -20.84 -5.00 28.92
N ASN A 29 -20.89 -6.23 29.39
CA ASN A 29 -20.47 -7.41 28.60
C ASN A 29 -21.39 -7.61 27.38
N ILE A 30 -22.71 -7.51 27.56
CA ILE A 30 -23.68 -7.61 26.47
C ILE A 30 -23.42 -6.49 25.44
N HIS A 31 -23.17 -5.27 25.90
CA HIS A 31 -22.90 -4.15 25.03
C HIS A 31 -21.60 -4.34 24.22
N ASP A 32 -20.52 -4.86 24.85
CA ASP A 32 -19.27 -5.17 24.16
C ASP A 32 -19.47 -6.23 23.05
N VAL A 33 -20.29 -7.25 23.28
CA VAL A 33 -20.65 -8.24 22.25
C VAL A 33 -21.42 -7.59 21.09
N ASN A 34 -22.43 -6.79 21.40
CA ASN A 34 -23.22 -6.08 20.39
C ASN A 34 -22.36 -5.12 19.56
N LEU A 35 -21.34 -4.49 20.16
CA LEU A 35 -20.38 -3.66 19.42
C LEU A 35 -19.57 -4.47 18.41
N VAL A 36 -19.16 -5.70 18.78
CA VAL A 36 -18.43 -6.59 17.86
C VAL A 36 -19.33 -6.99 16.68
N ASP A 37 -20.59 -7.37 16.95
CA ASP A 37 -21.56 -7.70 15.90
C ASP A 37 -21.80 -6.49 14.96
N SER A 38 -21.94 -5.30 15.54
CA SER A 38 -22.11 -4.07 14.75
C SER A 38 -20.88 -3.70 13.93
N LEU A 39 -19.67 -4.02 14.41
CA LEU A 39 -18.43 -3.88 13.64
C LEU A 39 -18.41 -4.84 12.46
N GLU A 40 -18.76 -6.12 12.68
CA GLU A 40 -18.83 -7.10 11.60
C GLU A 40 -19.89 -6.72 10.56
N ASP A 41 -21.05 -6.29 10.99
CA ASP A 41 -22.11 -5.85 10.09
C ASP A 41 -21.67 -4.69 9.19
N LYS A 42 -20.88 -3.77 9.72
CA LYS A 42 -20.37 -2.60 8.99
C LYS A 42 -19.17 -2.93 8.11
N MET A 43 -18.23 -3.71 8.61
CA MET A 43 -16.92 -3.92 8.00
C MET A 43 -16.83 -5.21 7.18
N LYS A 44 -17.71 -6.20 7.43
CA LYS A 44 -17.74 -7.49 6.75
C LYS A 44 -16.38 -8.22 6.75
N LEU A 45 -15.70 -8.22 7.89
CA LEU A 45 -14.35 -8.77 8.06
C LEU A 45 -14.31 -10.29 7.94
N ILE A 46 -15.35 -10.99 8.41
CA ILE A 46 -15.45 -12.45 8.26
C ILE A 46 -15.59 -12.81 6.79
N GLU A 47 -16.45 -12.13 6.04
CA GLU A 47 -16.57 -12.35 4.59
C GLU A 47 -15.25 -12.10 3.86
N LEU A 48 -14.53 -11.05 4.25
CA LEU A 48 -13.21 -10.74 3.70
C LEU A 48 -12.19 -11.85 4.02
N ALA A 49 -12.12 -12.30 5.28
CA ALA A 49 -11.22 -13.37 5.69
C ALA A 49 -11.51 -14.69 4.97
N VAL A 50 -12.79 -15.07 4.84
CA VAL A 50 -13.22 -16.25 4.06
C VAL A 50 -12.85 -16.10 2.58
N THR A 51 -13.06 -14.92 2.00
CA THR A 51 -12.68 -14.64 0.61
C THR A 51 -11.18 -14.81 0.41
N MET A 52 -10.36 -14.30 1.33
CA MET A 52 -8.90 -14.43 1.31
C MET A 52 -8.45 -15.89 1.46
N ALA A 53 -9.06 -16.64 2.39
CA ALA A 53 -8.75 -18.04 2.62
C ALA A 53 -9.02 -18.91 1.39
N TYR A 54 -10.19 -18.71 0.78
CA TYR A 54 -10.60 -19.44 -0.41
C TYR A 54 -9.71 -19.12 -1.62
N ASP A 55 -9.39 -17.86 -1.81
CA ASP A 55 -8.56 -17.39 -2.90
C ASP A 55 -7.10 -17.86 -2.78
N ALA A 56 -6.51 -17.70 -1.62
CA ALA A 56 -5.14 -18.15 -1.34
C ALA A 56 -5.02 -19.67 -1.13
N LYS A 57 -6.15 -20.40 -1.04
CA LYS A 57 -6.23 -21.84 -0.77
C LYS A 57 -5.57 -22.22 0.55
N VAL A 58 -5.81 -21.44 1.58
CA VAL A 58 -5.32 -21.66 2.95
C VAL A 58 -6.48 -21.90 3.91
N ASN A 59 -6.19 -22.42 5.10
CA ASN A 59 -7.18 -22.47 6.17
C ASN A 59 -7.50 -21.04 6.64
N LEU A 60 -8.70 -20.85 7.21
CA LEU A 60 -9.14 -19.53 7.68
C LEU A 60 -8.14 -18.89 8.67
N GLU A 61 -7.56 -19.70 9.56
CA GLU A 61 -6.56 -19.26 10.53
C GLU A 61 -5.26 -18.76 9.88
N ASP A 62 -4.91 -19.30 8.71
CA ASP A 62 -3.66 -18.99 8.01
C ASP A 62 -3.73 -17.66 7.24
N VAL A 63 -4.91 -17.04 7.06
CA VAL A 63 -5.04 -15.73 6.39
C VAL A 63 -4.36 -14.59 7.15
N TYR A 64 -4.19 -14.75 8.47
CA TYR A 64 -3.48 -13.80 9.31
C TYR A 64 -1.95 -13.92 9.21
N SER A 65 -1.44 -14.97 8.54
CA SER A 65 -0.02 -15.18 8.30
C SER A 65 0.34 -14.86 6.84
N GLN A 66 0.95 -13.71 6.59
CA GLN A 66 1.42 -13.32 5.26
C GLN A 66 2.34 -14.37 4.65
N VAL A 67 3.24 -14.95 5.45
CA VAL A 67 4.19 -15.99 5.01
C VAL A 67 3.46 -17.24 4.53
N ARG A 68 2.48 -17.73 5.29
CA ARG A 68 1.72 -18.93 4.91
C ARG A 68 0.86 -18.70 3.68
N MET A 69 0.19 -17.55 3.64
CA MET A 69 -0.65 -17.18 2.50
C MET A 69 0.17 -17.14 1.21
N TRP A 70 1.28 -16.42 1.21
CA TRP A 70 2.15 -16.31 0.03
C TRP A 70 2.84 -17.63 -0.33
N ASP A 71 3.31 -18.40 0.65
CA ASP A 71 3.91 -19.72 0.40
C ASP A 71 2.91 -20.66 -0.31
N THR A 72 1.65 -20.67 0.12
CA THR A 72 0.60 -21.50 -0.51
C THR A 72 0.19 -20.99 -1.89
N MET A 73 0.07 -19.68 -2.07
CA MET A 73 -0.25 -19.10 -3.38
C MET A 73 0.84 -19.41 -4.41
N ILE A 74 2.11 -19.24 -4.04
CA ILE A 74 3.26 -19.57 -4.90
C ILE A 74 3.31 -21.07 -5.17
N PHE A 75 3.14 -21.91 -4.14
CA PHE A 75 3.09 -23.35 -4.33
C PHE A 75 2.00 -23.76 -5.32
N SER A 76 0.82 -23.18 -5.22
CA SER A 76 -0.30 -23.50 -6.12
C SER A 76 -0.03 -23.06 -7.56
N ASP A 77 0.61 -21.90 -7.75
CA ASP A 77 0.97 -21.40 -9.06
C ASP A 77 2.08 -22.25 -9.72
N LEU A 78 3.17 -22.49 -9.00
CA LEU A 78 4.30 -23.29 -9.51
C LEU A 78 3.92 -24.75 -9.77
N LYS A 79 3.11 -25.36 -8.88
CA LYS A 79 2.56 -26.70 -9.10
C LYS A 79 1.74 -26.77 -10.40
N GLY A 80 0.91 -25.75 -10.68
CA GLY A 80 0.16 -25.67 -11.94
C GLY A 80 1.05 -25.62 -13.19
N ARG A 81 2.30 -25.18 -13.04
CA ARG A 81 3.33 -25.13 -14.11
C ARG A 81 4.28 -26.32 -14.10
N ASN A 82 4.02 -27.33 -13.27
CA ASN A 82 4.90 -28.50 -13.04
C ASN A 82 6.30 -28.11 -12.54
N ILE A 83 6.43 -27.04 -11.76
CA ILE A 83 7.67 -26.57 -11.14
C ILE A 83 7.69 -27.03 -9.70
N VAL A 84 8.77 -27.71 -9.29
CA VAL A 84 8.98 -28.17 -7.93
C VAL A 84 9.47 -27.00 -7.09
N VAL A 85 8.80 -26.78 -5.94
CA VAL A 85 9.22 -25.73 -4.99
C VAL A 85 10.40 -26.22 -4.15
N PRO A 86 11.34 -25.32 -3.77
CA PRO A 86 12.45 -25.68 -2.91
C PRO A 86 11.99 -26.05 -1.50
N PRO A 87 12.78 -26.84 -0.73
CA PRO A 87 12.48 -27.08 0.66
C PRO A 87 12.53 -25.78 1.48
N ARG A 88 11.86 -25.76 2.63
CA ARG A 88 12.01 -24.64 3.58
C ARG A 88 13.38 -24.70 4.21
N ILE A 89 14.09 -23.58 4.16
CA ILE A 89 15.38 -23.40 4.85
C ILE A 89 15.13 -22.39 5.95
N THR A 90 15.46 -22.72 7.19
CA THR A 90 15.43 -21.76 8.28
C THR A 90 16.70 -20.93 8.22
N THR A 91 16.56 -19.68 7.78
CA THR A 91 17.66 -18.72 7.75
C THR A 91 17.60 -17.88 9.03
N LYS A 92 18.74 -17.65 9.67
CA LYS A 92 18.81 -16.66 10.75
C LYS A 92 18.80 -15.26 10.13
N LYS A 93 18.01 -14.37 10.69
CA LYS A 93 18.03 -12.95 10.31
C LYS A 93 19.12 -12.27 11.12
N ASP A 94 20.33 -12.30 10.60
CA ASP A 94 21.49 -11.70 11.28
C ASP A 94 21.71 -10.22 10.91
N ASP A 95 21.16 -9.77 9.77
CA ASP A 95 21.36 -8.43 9.26
C ASP A 95 20.06 -7.60 9.20
N LYS A 96 20.23 -6.33 9.56
CA LYS A 96 19.21 -5.30 9.34
C LYS A 96 19.50 -4.62 8.00
N TYR A 97 18.48 -4.36 7.22
CA TYR A 97 18.58 -3.58 6.00
C TYR A 97 17.77 -2.28 6.09
N ALA A 98 18.11 -1.31 5.24
CA ALA A 98 17.43 -0.03 5.21
C ALA A 98 15.98 -0.19 4.76
N GLY A 99 15.05 0.41 5.50
CA GLY A 99 13.62 0.43 5.19
C GLY A 99 13.25 1.50 4.17
N ALA A 100 12.01 1.96 4.26
CA ALA A 100 11.49 3.05 3.44
C ALA A 100 12.15 4.40 3.75
N TYR A 101 12.03 5.34 2.81
CA TYR A 101 12.39 6.74 3.05
C TYR A 101 11.23 7.46 3.72
N VAL A 102 11.55 8.16 4.79
CA VAL A 102 10.64 9.09 5.46
C VAL A 102 11.33 10.44 5.56
N LYS A 103 10.67 11.47 5.06
CA LYS A 103 11.10 12.85 5.26
C LYS A 103 10.34 13.42 6.45
N GLU A 104 11.09 13.82 7.48
CA GLU A 104 10.51 14.50 8.64
C GLU A 104 9.67 15.71 8.22
N PRO A 105 8.47 15.86 8.74
CA PRO A 105 7.63 17.01 8.42
C PRO A 105 8.30 18.33 8.76
N ILE A 106 8.25 19.28 7.83
CA ILE A 106 8.68 20.65 8.09
C ILE A 106 7.59 21.32 8.92
N PRO A 107 7.84 21.70 10.21
CA PRO A 107 6.80 22.28 11.05
C PRO A 107 6.32 23.62 10.52
N GLY A 108 4.99 23.81 10.46
CA GLY A 108 4.40 25.05 9.98
C GLY A 108 2.87 24.93 9.80
N SER A 109 2.27 26.05 9.47
CA SER A 109 0.89 26.09 8.96
C SER A 109 0.97 26.36 7.46
N TYR A 110 0.33 25.51 6.68
CA TYR A 110 0.42 25.54 5.23
C TYR A 110 -0.98 25.62 4.64
N ASP A 111 -1.16 26.52 3.68
CA ASP A 111 -2.34 26.61 2.87
C ASP A 111 -2.13 25.81 1.57
N TRP A 112 -3.20 25.19 1.05
CA TRP A 112 -3.18 24.50 -0.24
C TRP A 112 -2.16 23.37 -0.32
N VAL A 113 -2.22 22.45 0.63
CA VAL A 113 -1.39 21.24 0.61
C VAL A 113 -2.08 20.16 -0.22
N VAL A 114 -1.31 19.58 -1.15
CA VAL A 114 -1.76 18.45 -1.97
C VAL A 114 -0.91 17.23 -1.63
N SER A 115 -1.56 16.09 -1.48
CA SER A 115 -0.92 14.79 -1.23
C SER A 115 -0.98 13.93 -2.47
N PHE A 116 0.15 13.36 -2.88
CA PHE A 116 0.27 12.34 -3.91
C PHE A 116 0.72 11.03 -3.29
N ASP A 117 0.16 9.93 -3.77
CA ASP A 117 0.46 8.58 -3.31
C ASP A 117 0.77 7.68 -4.51
N LEU A 118 1.90 6.95 -4.46
CA LEU A 118 2.30 6.00 -5.49
C LEU A 118 1.52 4.70 -5.33
N ASN A 119 0.54 4.52 -6.16
CA ASN A 119 -0.35 3.36 -6.10
C ASN A 119 0.41 2.03 -6.13
N SER A 120 0.40 1.30 -5.00
CA SER A 120 1.03 -0.02 -4.87
C SER A 120 2.53 -0.01 -5.24
N LEU A 121 3.31 0.93 -4.69
CA LEU A 121 4.73 1.13 -5.03
C LEU A 121 5.54 -0.17 -5.04
N TYR A 122 5.55 -0.92 -3.94
CA TYR A 122 6.38 -2.14 -3.83
C TYR A 122 5.99 -3.24 -4.82
N PRO A 123 4.71 -3.57 -5.04
CA PRO A 123 4.30 -4.44 -6.13
C PRO A 123 4.79 -3.99 -7.51
N HIS A 124 4.72 -2.69 -7.82
CA HIS A 124 5.21 -2.17 -9.09
C HIS A 124 6.73 -2.25 -9.22
N LEU A 125 7.48 -2.03 -8.16
CA LEU A 125 8.94 -2.24 -8.17
C LEU A 125 9.31 -3.71 -8.41
N ILE A 126 8.59 -4.65 -7.79
CA ILE A 126 8.78 -6.08 -8.05
C ILE A 126 8.56 -6.39 -9.54
N MET A 127 7.51 -5.84 -10.14
CA MET A 127 7.21 -6.03 -11.56
C MET A 127 8.26 -5.36 -12.46
N GLN A 128 8.59 -4.10 -12.20
CA GLN A 128 9.47 -3.29 -13.04
C GLN A 128 10.91 -3.79 -13.07
N TYR A 129 11.44 -4.18 -11.92
CA TYR A 129 12.82 -4.68 -11.81
C TYR A 129 12.91 -6.20 -11.96
N ASN A 130 11.79 -6.88 -12.19
CA ASN A 130 11.74 -8.34 -12.30
C ASN A 130 12.29 -9.06 -11.06
N ILE A 131 11.95 -8.54 -9.86
CA ILE A 131 12.45 -9.06 -8.58
C ILE A 131 11.81 -10.41 -8.27
N SER A 132 12.60 -11.48 -8.37
CA SER A 132 12.17 -12.85 -8.06
C SER A 132 13.41 -13.70 -7.73
N PRO A 133 13.28 -14.77 -6.93
CA PRO A 133 14.42 -15.61 -6.56
C PRO A 133 15.17 -16.17 -7.78
N GLU A 134 14.46 -16.60 -8.82
CA GLU A 134 15.04 -17.24 -10.01
C GLU A 134 15.59 -16.25 -11.04
N THR A 135 15.30 -14.97 -10.88
CA THR A 135 15.81 -13.90 -11.76
C THR A 135 16.99 -13.16 -11.15
N LEU A 136 17.22 -13.32 -9.84
CA LEU A 136 18.35 -12.71 -9.14
C LEU A 136 19.68 -13.31 -9.65
N LEU A 137 20.62 -12.43 -10.02
CA LEU A 137 21.97 -12.81 -10.39
C LEU A 137 22.90 -12.79 -9.17
N ASP A 138 23.93 -13.65 -9.20
CA ASP A 138 24.93 -13.72 -8.12
C ASP A 138 25.79 -12.45 -8.06
N GLU A 139 26.04 -11.84 -9.22
CA GLU A 139 26.81 -10.61 -9.33
C GLU A 139 26.00 -9.40 -8.94
N ARG A 140 26.64 -8.49 -8.21
CA ARG A 140 26.06 -7.18 -7.84
C ARG A 140 26.75 -6.06 -8.60
N HIS A 141 25.97 -5.05 -8.95
CA HIS A 141 26.54 -3.82 -9.51
C HIS A 141 27.38 -3.10 -8.43
N PRO A 142 28.69 -2.87 -8.65
CA PRO A 142 29.62 -2.48 -7.56
C PRO A 142 29.38 -1.07 -7.00
N SER A 143 28.67 -0.23 -7.74
CA SER A 143 28.52 1.19 -7.39
C SER A 143 27.06 1.67 -7.35
N ALA A 144 26.07 0.80 -7.55
CA ALA A 144 24.67 1.22 -7.47
C ALA A 144 24.27 1.48 -6.01
N THR A 145 23.94 2.73 -5.72
CA THR A 145 23.38 3.21 -4.45
C THR A 145 22.28 4.22 -4.74
N VAL A 146 21.41 4.46 -3.76
CA VAL A 146 20.31 5.42 -3.89
C VAL A 146 20.81 6.80 -4.33
N ASP A 147 21.82 7.33 -3.64
CA ASP A 147 22.34 8.68 -3.90
C ASP A 147 22.99 8.79 -5.29
N ARG A 148 23.84 7.84 -5.66
CA ARG A 148 24.52 7.85 -6.95
C ARG A 148 23.57 7.69 -8.15
N ILE A 149 22.44 6.99 -7.94
CA ILE A 149 21.37 6.89 -8.96
C ILE A 149 20.64 8.23 -9.09
N LEU A 150 20.32 8.87 -7.96
CA LEU A 150 19.65 10.16 -7.94
C LEU A 150 20.52 11.29 -8.51
N ASP A 151 21.85 11.22 -8.28
CA ASP A 151 22.84 12.18 -8.80
C ASP A 151 23.23 11.90 -10.27
N GLU A 152 22.60 10.91 -10.90
CA GLU A 152 22.84 10.51 -12.29
C GLU A 152 24.31 10.13 -12.57
N GLU A 153 25.03 9.65 -11.53
CA GLU A 153 26.45 9.24 -11.65
C GLU A 153 26.64 7.84 -12.25
N ILE A 154 25.54 7.10 -12.47
CA ILE A 154 25.58 5.71 -12.95
C ILE A 154 24.81 5.58 -14.24
N THR A 155 25.47 4.99 -15.24
CA THR A 155 24.83 4.57 -16.47
C THR A 155 24.61 3.05 -16.43
N PHE A 156 23.43 2.60 -16.76
CA PHE A 156 23.06 1.18 -16.78
C PHE A 156 23.07 0.69 -18.24
N ASP A 157 24.16 0.04 -18.64
CA ASP A 157 24.37 -0.44 -20.03
C ASP A 157 24.11 -1.95 -20.18
N GLY A 158 23.30 -2.56 -19.32
CA GLY A 158 23.25 -3.99 -19.23
C GLY A 158 21.96 -4.65 -19.70
N ASP A 159 22.07 -5.95 -19.95
CA ASP A 159 20.95 -6.86 -20.24
C ASP A 159 20.17 -7.27 -18.98
N CYS A 160 20.41 -6.62 -17.84
CA CYS A 160 19.77 -6.89 -16.56
C CYS A 160 19.09 -5.63 -15.98
N CYS A 161 18.15 -5.82 -15.06
CA CYS A 161 17.62 -4.76 -14.22
C CYS A 161 18.53 -4.60 -13.00
N VAL A 162 18.91 -3.35 -12.67
CA VAL A 162 19.77 -3.05 -11.51
C VAL A 162 18.97 -2.27 -10.49
N CYS A 163 18.91 -2.78 -9.26
CA CYS A 163 18.28 -2.10 -8.15
C CYS A 163 19.27 -1.26 -7.35
N ALA A 164 18.74 -0.36 -6.49
CA ALA A 164 19.55 0.61 -5.76
C ALA A 164 20.45 0.01 -4.66
N ASN A 165 20.30 -1.28 -4.35
CA ASN A 165 21.24 -2.04 -3.51
C ASN A 165 22.32 -2.79 -4.32
N GLY A 166 22.39 -2.55 -5.62
CA GLY A 166 23.30 -3.25 -6.55
C GLY A 166 22.81 -4.62 -6.98
N ALA A 167 21.70 -5.15 -6.47
CA ALA A 167 21.15 -6.42 -6.95
C ALA A 167 20.76 -6.33 -8.43
N GLN A 168 21.08 -7.37 -9.18
CA GLN A 168 20.82 -7.45 -10.61
C GLN A 168 19.84 -8.58 -10.92
N TYR A 169 18.89 -8.31 -11.80
CA TYR A 169 17.85 -9.26 -12.18
C TYR A 169 17.83 -9.46 -13.69
N ARG A 170 17.63 -10.70 -14.10
CA ARG A 170 17.53 -11.10 -15.52
C ARG A 170 16.35 -10.41 -16.20
N LYS A 171 16.49 -10.08 -17.49
CA LYS A 171 15.44 -9.56 -18.37
C LYS A 171 14.94 -10.57 -19.39
N ASP A 172 15.68 -11.63 -19.63
CA ASP A 172 15.38 -12.65 -20.65
C ASP A 172 14.27 -13.61 -20.24
N ILE A 173 13.98 -13.71 -18.94
CA ILE A 173 12.86 -14.47 -18.39
C ILE A 173 12.04 -13.59 -17.44
N LEU A 174 10.75 -13.79 -17.42
CA LEU A 174 9.89 -13.11 -16.46
C LEU A 174 9.71 -13.96 -15.19
N GLY A 175 10.09 -13.42 -14.04
CA GLY A 175 10.00 -14.08 -12.74
C GLY A 175 8.57 -14.42 -12.32
N PHE A 176 8.41 -15.46 -11.49
CA PHE A 176 7.06 -15.86 -11.03
C PHE A 176 6.43 -14.81 -10.09
N LEU A 177 7.23 -14.14 -9.25
CA LEU A 177 6.71 -13.08 -8.38
C LEU A 177 6.16 -11.90 -9.18
N PRO A 178 6.90 -11.30 -10.14
CA PRO A 178 6.36 -10.27 -11.04
C PRO A 178 5.09 -10.71 -11.76
N GLN A 179 5.04 -11.94 -12.29
CA GLN A 179 3.84 -12.46 -12.95
C GLN A 179 2.64 -12.54 -12.01
N MET A 180 2.85 -12.99 -10.77
CA MET A 180 1.79 -13.05 -9.76
C MET A 180 1.34 -11.64 -9.35
N MET A 181 2.28 -10.70 -9.15
CA MET A 181 1.95 -9.30 -8.84
C MET A 181 1.07 -8.69 -9.93
N GLN A 182 1.47 -8.83 -11.19
CA GLN A 182 0.71 -8.30 -12.33
C GLN A 182 -0.71 -8.88 -12.37
N ARG A 183 -0.86 -10.21 -12.26
CA ARG A 183 -2.16 -10.86 -12.26
C ARG A 183 -3.07 -10.35 -11.14
N ILE A 184 -2.55 -10.29 -9.89
CA ILE A 184 -3.31 -9.84 -8.73
C ILE A 184 -3.70 -8.36 -8.87
N TYR A 185 -2.81 -7.53 -9.42
CA TYR A 185 -3.06 -6.12 -9.66
C TYR A 185 -4.15 -5.90 -10.72
N ASP A 186 -4.09 -6.63 -11.82
CA ASP A 186 -5.09 -6.57 -12.89
C ASP A 186 -6.47 -7.02 -12.40
N GLU A 187 -6.53 -8.13 -11.66
CA GLU A 187 -7.76 -8.61 -11.04
C GLU A 187 -8.33 -7.57 -10.07
N ARG A 188 -7.49 -6.98 -9.20
CA ARG A 188 -7.92 -5.89 -8.31
C ARG A 188 -8.52 -4.73 -9.09
N THR A 189 -7.88 -4.32 -10.16
CA THR A 189 -8.33 -3.20 -11.00
C THR A 189 -9.69 -3.49 -11.62
N ILE A 190 -9.91 -4.71 -12.13
CA ILE A 190 -11.19 -5.15 -12.68
C ILE A 190 -12.30 -5.10 -11.61
N TYR A 191 -12.05 -5.70 -10.44
CA TYR A 191 -13.06 -5.75 -9.39
C TYR A 191 -13.32 -4.39 -8.73
N LYS A 192 -12.31 -3.52 -8.64
CA LYS A 192 -12.49 -2.13 -8.21
C LYS A 192 -13.41 -1.37 -9.17
N LYS A 193 -13.21 -1.50 -10.48
CA LYS A 193 -14.08 -0.88 -11.50
C LYS A 193 -15.51 -1.42 -11.40
N ARG A 194 -15.69 -2.74 -11.24
CA ARG A 194 -17.02 -3.35 -11.06
C ARG A 194 -17.72 -2.85 -9.79
N MET A 195 -16.99 -2.73 -8.70
CA MET A 195 -17.51 -2.19 -7.44
C MET A 195 -17.98 -0.74 -7.61
N LEU A 196 -17.18 0.11 -8.26
CA LEU A 196 -17.54 1.52 -8.51
C LEU A 196 -18.76 1.63 -9.43
N ALA A 197 -18.84 0.82 -10.48
CA ALA A 197 -20.03 0.76 -11.35
C ALA A 197 -21.29 0.29 -10.58
N ALA A 198 -21.15 -0.73 -9.73
CA ALA A 198 -22.27 -1.17 -8.90
C ALA A 198 -22.71 -0.09 -7.89
N LYS A 199 -21.78 0.68 -7.31
CA LYS A 199 -22.09 1.83 -6.45
C LYS A 199 -22.85 2.92 -7.20
N GLN A 200 -22.41 3.26 -8.41
CA GLN A 200 -23.10 4.25 -9.24
C GLN A 200 -24.53 3.79 -9.58
N ASN A 201 -24.69 2.54 -10.01
CA ASN A 201 -26.01 1.99 -10.28
C ASN A 201 -26.91 1.93 -9.04
N LEU A 202 -26.31 1.78 -7.84
CA LEU A 202 -27.05 1.78 -6.58
C LEU A 202 -27.65 3.16 -6.26
N GLU A 203 -26.98 4.24 -6.64
CA GLU A 203 -27.52 5.62 -6.51
C GLU A 203 -28.74 5.84 -7.40
N ASP A 204 -28.79 5.18 -8.55
CA ASP A 204 -29.88 5.27 -9.54
C ASP A 204 -31.00 4.23 -9.33
N ALA A 205 -30.84 3.32 -8.35
CA ALA A 205 -31.79 2.22 -8.12
C ALA A 205 -33.15 2.73 -7.62
N THR A 206 -34.21 2.26 -8.25
CA THR A 206 -35.59 2.72 -7.96
C THR A 206 -36.42 1.70 -7.19
N THR A 207 -36.04 0.42 -7.18
CA THR A 207 -36.79 -0.64 -6.54
C THR A 207 -36.04 -1.28 -5.37
N PRO A 208 -36.72 -1.73 -4.29
CA PRO A 208 -36.07 -2.41 -3.17
C PRO A 208 -35.31 -3.68 -3.57
N ALA A 209 -35.83 -4.43 -4.56
CA ALA A 209 -35.17 -5.65 -5.05
C ALA A 209 -33.88 -5.36 -5.78
N GLU A 210 -33.86 -4.33 -6.62
CA GLU A 210 -32.68 -3.85 -7.33
C GLU A 210 -31.63 -3.30 -6.34
N THR A 211 -32.05 -2.47 -5.38
CA THR A 211 -31.20 -1.95 -4.31
C THR A 211 -30.50 -3.08 -3.57
N LEU A 212 -31.22 -4.11 -3.15
CA LEU A 212 -30.66 -5.26 -2.44
C LEU A 212 -29.65 -6.05 -3.29
N ALA A 213 -29.95 -6.24 -4.58
CA ALA A 213 -29.07 -6.94 -5.51
C ALA A 213 -27.76 -6.16 -5.69
N LEU A 214 -27.84 -4.85 -5.94
CA LEU A 214 -26.68 -3.97 -6.12
C LEU A 214 -25.85 -3.84 -4.83
N GLN A 215 -26.47 -3.78 -3.66
CA GLN A 215 -25.74 -3.81 -2.38
C GLN A 215 -24.92 -5.09 -2.21
N LYS A 216 -25.47 -6.24 -2.59
CA LYS A 216 -24.75 -7.52 -2.59
C LYS A 216 -23.57 -7.49 -3.57
N ASP A 217 -23.76 -6.95 -4.77
CA ASP A 217 -22.69 -6.83 -5.76
C ASP A 217 -21.58 -5.88 -5.29
N VAL A 218 -21.94 -4.74 -4.69
CA VAL A 218 -20.97 -3.82 -4.08
C VAL A 218 -20.14 -4.52 -3.00
N SER A 219 -20.79 -5.25 -2.07
CA SER A 219 -20.09 -5.99 -1.00
C SER A 219 -19.18 -7.05 -1.60
N LYS A 220 -19.68 -7.88 -2.51
CA LYS A 220 -18.91 -8.93 -3.18
C LYS A 220 -17.67 -8.39 -3.89
N PHE A 221 -17.83 -7.39 -4.74
CA PHE A 221 -16.72 -6.85 -5.51
C PHE A 221 -15.73 -6.10 -4.61
N ASN A 222 -16.23 -5.44 -3.55
CA ASN A 222 -15.38 -4.82 -2.55
C ASN A 222 -14.53 -5.85 -1.81
N ASN A 223 -15.09 -6.95 -1.36
CA ASN A 223 -14.35 -7.99 -0.66
C ASN A 223 -13.26 -8.61 -1.54
N ILE A 224 -13.56 -8.87 -2.82
CA ILE A 224 -12.56 -9.41 -3.75
C ILE A 224 -11.44 -8.40 -3.99
N GLN A 225 -11.75 -7.12 -4.30
CA GLN A 225 -10.70 -6.12 -4.55
C GLN A 225 -9.88 -5.81 -3.29
N MET A 226 -10.48 -5.88 -2.09
CA MET A 226 -9.75 -5.72 -0.82
C MET A 226 -8.86 -6.91 -0.52
N ALA A 227 -9.30 -8.13 -0.76
CA ALA A 227 -8.44 -9.32 -0.66
C ALA A 227 -7.20 -9.18 -1.56
N ARG A 228 -7.37 -8.75 -2.82
CA ARG A 228 -6.26 -8.50 -3.74
C ARG A 228 -5.34 -7.37 -3.26
N LYS A 229 -5.90 -6.29 -2.70
CA LYS A 229 -5.12 -5.19 -2.11
C LYS A 229 -4.25 -5.68 -0.96
N ILE A 230 -4.82 -6.48 -0.06
CA ILE A 230 -4.10 -7.04 1.09
C ILE A 230 -3.00 -7.99 0.61
N GLN A 231 -3.28 -8.86 -0.37
CA GLN A 231 -2.27 -9.73 -0.96
C GLN A 231 -1.10 -8.94 -1.55
N LEU A 232 -1.34 -7.95 -2.38
CA LEU A 232 -0.29 -7.11 -2.97
C LEU A 232 0.57 -6.43 -1.90
N ASN A 233 -0.05 -5.81 -0.91
CA ASN A 233 0.67 -5.07 0.13
C ASN A 233 1.43 -6.01 1.10
N SER A 234 0.96 -7.24 1.29
CA SER A 234 1.61 -8.23 2.15
C SER A 234 2.79 -8.96 1.51
N ALA A 235 2.97 -8.87 0.20
CA ALA A 235 4.03 -9.55 -0.54
C ALA A 235 5.42 -9.18 -0.02
N TYR A 236 5.71 -7.89 0.10
CA TYR A 236 6.96 -7.41 0.65
C TYR A 236 7.21 -7.91 2.08
N GLY A 237 6.17 -7.90 2.94
CA GLY A 237 6.25 -8.42 4.30
C GLY A 237 6.60 -9.91 4.34
N ALA A 238 6.11 -10.70 3.38
CA ALA A 238 6.51 -12.11 3.24
C ALA A 238 7.95 -12.24 2.75
N ILE A 239 8.35 -11.55 1.69
CA ILE A 239 9.71 -11.61 1.11
C ILE A 239 10.79 -11.23 2.15
N GLY A 240 10.52 -10.24 3.01
CA GLY A 240 11.42 -9.79 4.06
C GLY A 240 11.40 -10.63 5.34
N ASN A 241 10.61 -11.70 5.40
CA ASN A 241 10.45 -12.54 6.60
C ASN A 241 11.35 -13.78 6.53
N GLN A 242 12.21 -13.99 7.54
CA GLN A 242 13.15 -15.10 7.63
C GLN A 242 12.50 -16.51 7.58
N TYR A 243 11.23 -16.63 7.93
CA TYR A 243 10.48 -17.89 7.88
C TYR A 243 9.84 -18.18 6.52
N PHE A 244 9.98 -17.24 5.57
CA PHE A 244 9.47 -17.42 4.22
C PHE A 244 10.40 -18.32 3.40
N ARG A 245 9.82 -19.25 2.64
CA ARG A 245 10.58 -20.19 1.79
C ARG A 245 11.52 -19.50 0.81
N TYR A 246 11.12 -18.36 0.30
CA TYR A 246 11.83 -17.58 -0.68
C TYR A 246 12.48 -16.33 -0.07
N TYR A 247 12.73 -16.36 1.26
CA TYR A 247 13.42 -15.27 1.92
C TYR A 247 14.78 -15.02 1.28
N ASN A 248 15.00 -13.79 0.88
CA ASN A 248 16.30 -13.32 0.41
C ASN A 248 16.45 -11.85 0.77
N LEU A 249 17.49 -11.53 1.55
CA LEU A 249 17.76 -10.18 2.02
C LEU A 249 17.96 -9.21 0.84
N ALA A 250 18.68 -9.66 -0.22
CA ALA A 250 18.91 -8.83 -1.40
C ALA A 250 17.62 -8.42 -2.10
N ASN A 251 16.64 -9.35 -2.19
CA ASN A 251 15.34 -9.04 -2.78
C ASN A 251 14.53 -8.05 -1.94
N ALA A 252 14.54 -8.21 -0.61
CA ALA A 252 13.82 -7.29 0.28
C ALA A 252 14.43 -5.88 0.24
N GLU A 253 15.75 -5.79 0.31
CA GLU A 253 16.49 -4.53 0.24
C GLU A 253 16.37 -3.86 -1.15
N ALA A 254 16.37 -4.64 -2.23
CA ALA A 254 16.16 -4.13 -3.57
C ALA A 254 14.82 -3.37 -3.69
N ILE A 255 13.75 -3.90 -3.08
CA ILE A 255 12.43 -3.26 -3.09
C ILE A 255 12.47 -1.93 -2.33
N THR A 256 12.99 -1.92 -1.10
CA THR A 256 12.98 -0.71 -0.27
C THR A 256 13.88 0.39 -0.80
N LEU A 257 15.12 0.06 -1.21
CA LEU A 257 16.05 1.06 -1.72
C LEU A 257 15.64 1.59 -3.10
N SER A 258 15.07 0.76 -3.97
CA SER A 258 14.49 1.24 -5.24
C SER A 258 13.23 2.09 -4.99
N GLY A 259 12.46 1.80 -3.94
CA GLY A 259 11.38 2.67 -3.47
C GLY A 259 11.87 4.03 -2.99
N GLN A 260 12.98 4.05 -2.24
CA GLN A 260 13.62 5.31 -1.83
C GLN A 260 14.07 6.14 -3.04
N VAL A 261 14.64 5.52 -4.08
CA VAL A 261 14.99 6.22 -5.32
C VAL A 261 13.74 6.84 -5.95
N SER A 262 12.66 6.08 -6.06
CA SER A 262 11.43 6.54 -6.71
C SER A 262 10.84 7.77 -6.01
N ILE A 263 10.66 7.70 -4.69
CA ILE A 263 10.01 8.79 -3.95
C ILE A 263 10.92 10.04 -3.85
N ARG A 264 12.24 9.86 -3.66
CA ARG A 264 13.19 10.96 -3.62
C ARG A 264 13.37 11.62 -4.99
N TRP A 265 13.33 10.83 -6.07
CA TRP A 265 13.36 11.38 -7.42
C TRP A 265 12.15 12.27 -7.68
N ILE A 266 10.93 11.82 -7.32
CA ILE A 266 9.70 12.63 -7.42
C ILE A 266 9.85 13.91 -6.60
N GLN A 267 10.28 13.82 -5.34
CA GLN A 267 10.53 14.98 -4.49
C GLN A 267 11.47 15.99 -5.18
N ASN A 268 12.59 15.52 -5.71
CA ASN A 268 13.57 16.38 -6.37
C ASN A 268 13.00 17.06 -7.63
N LYS A 269 12.25 16.30 -8.45
CA LYS A 269 11.64 16.84 -9.67
C LYS A 269 10.51 17.83 -9.35
N MET A 270 9.68 17.58 -8.34
CA MET A 270 8.63 18.51 -7.90
C MET A 270 9.23 19.82 -7.37
N ASN A 271 10.26 19.73 -6.53
CA ASN A 271 10.97 20.92 -6.05
C ASN A 271 11.61 21.71 -7.20
N ALA A 272 12.28 21.05 -8.13
CA ALA A 272 12.88 21.68 -9.30
C ALA A 272 11.83 22.38 -10.18
N TYR A 273 10.70 21.74 -10.42
CA TYR A 273 9.59 22.29 -11.19
C TYR A 273 9.01 23.56 -10.53
N LEU A 274 8.68 23.49 -9.24
CA LEU A 274 8.13 24.63 -8.51
C LEU A 274 9.13 25.77 -8.35
N ASN A 275 10.40 25.50 -8.09
CA ASN A 275 11.44 26.53 -8.06
C ASN A 275 11.56 27.26 -9.40
N LYS A 276 11.46 26.54 -10.53
CA LYS A 276 11.47 27.13 -11.86
C LYS A 276 10.27 28.06 -12.10
N ILE A 277 9.06 27.63 -11.74
CA ILE A 277 7.84 28.40 -11.96
C ILE A 277 7.79 29.63 -11.05
N LEU A 278 8.11 29.45 -9.78
CA LEU A 278 8.03 30.49 -8.76
C LEU A 278 9.27 31.39 -8.73
N ARG A 279 10.28 31.09 -9.59
CA ARG A 279 11.56 31.84 -9.66
C ARG A 279 12.28 31.90 -8.31
N THR A 280 12.21 30.81 -7.56
CA THR A 280 12.94 30.63 -6.30
C THR A 280 14.17 29.77 -6.53
N THR A 281 15.10 29.78 -5.57
CA THR A 281 16.31 28.97 -5.62
C THR A 281 16.33 28.07 -4.39
N ASP A 282 16.43 26.75 -4.62
CA ASP A 282 16.56 25.71 -3.58
C ASP A 282 15.46 25.72 -2.50
N ALA A 283 14.27 26.27 -2.82
CA ALA A 283 13.14 26.20 -1.91
C ALA A 283 12.57 24.76 -1.89
N ASP A 284 12.25 24.29 -0.68
CA ASP A 284 11.69 22.95 -0.48
C ASP A 284 10.18 23.03 -0.30
N TYR A 285 9.44 22.64 -1.33
CA TYR A 285 7.97 22.63 -1.38
C TYR A 285 7.38 21.30 -0.94
N VAL A 286 8.18 20.23 -0.88
CA VAL A 286 7.75 18.94 -0.33
C VAL A 286 7.94 18.97 1.18
N ILE A 287 6.86 19.23 1.90
CA ILE A 287 6.89 19.44 3.35
C ILE A 287 6.96 18.15 4.17
N ALA A 288 6.58 17.02 3.60
CA ALA A 288 6.71 15.69 4.19
C ALA A 288 6.70 14.62 3.10
N ALA A 289 7.30 13.46 3.37
CA ALA A 289 7.17 12.27 2.55
C ALA A 289 7.22 11.02 3.45
N ASP A 290 6.46 9.99 3.09
CA ASP A 290 6.46 8.71 3.79
C ASP A 290 6.27 7.57 2.80
N THR A 291 7.32 6.77 2.65
CA THR A 291 7.33 5.53 1.86
C THR A 291 6.92 5.71 0.39
N ASP A 292 5.66 5.96 0.13
CA ASP A 292 5.03 6.06 -1.19
C ASP A 292 4.21 7.35 -1.37
N SER A 293 4.17 8.23 -0.36
CA SER A 293 3.43 9.48 -0.39
C SER A 293 4.31 10.71 -0.22
N ILE A 294 3.94 11.80 -0.89
CA ILE A 294 4.52 13.13 -0.71
C ILE A 294 3.43 14.16 -0.41
N TYR A 295 3.79 15.16 0.39
CA TYR A 295 2.92 16.29 0.72
C TYR A 295 3.55 17.56 0.19
N LEU A 296 2.86 18.19 -0.76
CA LEU A 296 3.36 19.32 -1.53
C LEU A 296 2.65 20.61 -1.10
N ASN A 297 3.40 21.58 -0.65
CA ASN A 297 2.89 22.90 -0.33
C ASN A 297 2.74 23.76 -1.61
N LEU A 298 1.52 23.89 -2.10
CA LEU A 298 1.18 24.71 -3.26
C LEU A 298 0.70 26.13 -2.88
N GLY A 299 0.73 26.52 -1.61
CA GLY A 299 0.35 27.85 -1.16
C GLY A 299 1.08 28.97 -1.91
N PRO A 300 2.42 28.96 -2.01
CA PRO A 300 3.16 29.96 -2.78
C PRO A 300 2.77 29.99 -4.26
N PHE A 301 2.46 28.85 -4.86
CA PHE A 301 2.02 28.75 -6.25
C PHE A 301 0.64 29.39 -6.46
N VAL A 302 -0.32 29.07 -5.58
CA VAL A 302 -1.66 29.67 -5.60
C VAL A 302 -1.56 31.19 -5.43
N HIS A 303 -0.75 31.63 -4.48
CA HIS A 303 -0.57 33.06 -4.20
C HIS A 303 -0.02 33.82 -5.44
N GLU A 304 0.95 33.26 -6.15
CA GLU A 304 1.52 33.90 -7.35
C GLU A 304 0.53 33.89 -8.52
N VAL A 305 -0.18 32.79 -8.76
CA VAL A 305 -1.15 32.67 -9.87
C VAL A 305 -2.36 33.58 -9.68
N PHE A 306 -2.86 33.69 -8.46
CA PHE A 306 -4.05 34.46 -8.16
C PHE A 306 -3.75 35.87 -7.60
N LYS A 307 -2.52 36.32 -7.65
CA LYS A 307 -2.11 37.63 -7.17
C LYS A 307 -3.01 38.76 -7.70
N GLY A 308 -3.62 39.51 -6.78
CA GLY A 308 -4.55 40.60 -7.13
C GLY A 308 -5.92 40.15 -7.67
N ARG A 309 -6.29 38.89 -7.48
CA ARG A 309 -7.61 38.37 -7.87
C ARG A 309 -8.21 37.63 -6.68
N GLU A 310 -9.34 38.09 -6.18
CA GLU A 310 -10.14 37.31 -5.24
C GLU A 310 -10.78 36.12 -5.98
N LYS A 311 -10.62 34.91 -5.43
CA LYS A 311 -11.21 33.67 -5.92
C LYS A 311 -11.78 32.90 -4.76
N SER A 312 -12.90 32.22 -4.99
CA SER A 312 -13.42 31.27 -4.00
C SER A 312 -12.51 30.04 -3.90
N ASP A 313 -12.50 29.41 -2.73
CA ASP A 313 -11.74 28.19 -2.49
C ASP A 313 -12.06 27.10 -3.50
N GLU A 314 -13.34 26.96 -3.89
CA GLU A 314 -13.79 26.00 -4.92
C GLU A 314 -13.11 26.24 -6.29
N SER A 315 -12.94 27.54 -6.65
CA SER A 315 -12.25 27.90 -7.91
C SER A 315 -10.76 27.57 -7.84
N ILE A 316 -10.14 27.74 -6.67
CA ILE A 316 -8.73 27.40 -6.46
C ILE A 316 -8.55 25.89 -6.47
N VAL A 317 -9.40 25.13 -5.79
CA VAL A 317 -9.40 23.65 -5.82
C VAL A 317 -9.55 23.16 -7.26
N GLY A 318 -10.56 23.63 -8.00
CA GLY A 318 -10.75 23.23 -9.39
C GLY A 318 -9.60 23.58 -10.32
N PHE A 319 -8.84 24.64 -10.03
CA PHE A 319 -7.61 24.96 -10.74
C PHE A 319 -6.48 24.00 -10.36
N LEU A 320 -6.27 23.76 -9.06
CA LEU A 320 -5.23 22.85 -8.57
C LEU A 320 -5.45 21.42 -9.05
N ASP A 321 -6.69 20.93 -9.07
CA ASP A 321 -7.03 19.61 -9.62
C ASP A 321 -6.59 19.47 -11.07
N LYS A 322 -6.83 20.49 -11.89
CA LYS A 322 -6.38 20.49 -13.29
C LYS A 322 -4.86 20.52 -13.42
N VAL A 323 -4.18 21.31 -12.58
CA VAL A 323 -2.71 21.36 -12.58
C VAL A 323 -2.14 20.00 -12.17
N CYS A 324 -2.70 19.39 -11.13
CA CYS A 324 -2.27 18.07 -10.68
C CYS A 324 -2.45 17.01 -11.78
N GLN A 325 -3.59 16.99 -12.47
CA GLN A 325 -3.87 16.03 -13.54
C GLN A 325 -3.03 16.23 -14.81
N VAL A 326 -2.64 17.45 -15.12
CA VAL A 326 -1.96 17.74 -16.38
C VAL A 326 -0.44 17.79 -16.23
N GLU A 327 0.04 18.29 -15.09
CA GLU A 327 1.48 18.59 -14.90
C GLU A 327 2.15 17.59 -13.94
N PHE A 328 1.42 16.96 -13.02
CA PHE A 328 2.01 16.12 -11.98
C PHE A 328 1.66 14.64 -12.11
N GLU A 329 0.51 14.26 -12.66
CA GLU A 329 0.14 12.87 -12.98
C GLU A 329 0.61 12.46 -14.40
#